data_c41fce44068c6c5620b1d4bfb1f3cd21
#
_entry.id   c41fce44068c6c5620b1d4bfb1f3cd21
#
_cell.length_a   1.000
_cell.length_b   1.000
_cell.length_c   1.000
_cell.angle_alpha   90.00
_cell.angle_beta   90.00
_cell.angle_gamma   90.00
#
_symmetry.space_group_name_H-M   'P 1'
#
loop_
_entity.id
_entity.type
_entity.pdbx_description
1 polymer ?
#
loop_
_entity_poly.entity_id
_entity_poly.type
_entity_poly.pdbx_seq_one_letter_code
_entity_poly.pdbx_strand_id
1 'polypeptide(L)'
;MKIHVASFQVPFPADYGGAIDVFYKLKAMKEAGFDITLHTFIYGNRTEQPVLGEICSKVYYYPRTTGWRKQFSMLPYIVNSRNHPDLLKNLCTDDAPILFEGVHCCYLLTHPALVGRKKIVRMHNVEHEYYRRLASQAGWSWKSLYYLVESWRLRRFERRLAQADLVCAITKADKQKFDHIAQGTEVIHLPVFFDTKPLEELATATQSSPLNYVLYQGNMAVEENMRIARFIVEEIAPHCPGALFIIAGRKAQMQKVAANVKVVADPTDEELDELIKGARIHLMLTFQPTGIKLKLLNSLTKGRGHIIANHDMLYGHSLGKFCTRADKPGEIEAAIKSLINSTIEKGEFERRLQYLQKIKKAGISRLSLF
;
A
#
# COMPACT_ATOMS: atom_id res chain seq x y z
N MET A 1 -21.55 16.51 -0.72
CA MET A 1 -20.53 17.52 -1.09
C MET A 1 -19.81 17.04 -2.33
N LYS A 2 -19.66 17.88 -3.36
CA LYS A 2 -18.88 17.52 -4.57
C LYS A 2 -17.39 17.55 -4.29
N ILE A 3 -16.64 16.65 -4.94
CA ILE A 3 -15.18 16.59 -4.87
C ILE A 3 -14.59 15.96 -6.13
N HIS A 4 -13.49 16.50 -6.62
CA HIS A 4 -12.64 15.87 -7.63
C HIS A 4 -11.57 15.02 -6.94
N VAL A 5 -11.37 13.80 -7.41
CA VAL A 5 -10.29 12.92 -6.95
C VAL A 5 -9.38 12.58 -8.11
N ALA A 6 -8.13 12.99 -8.06
CA ALA A 6 -7.11 12.65 -9.07
C ALA A 6 -6.28 11.47 -8.59
N SER A 7 -6.54 10.29 -9.14
CA SER A 7 -5.83 9.03 -8.82
C SER A 7 -4.71 8.76 -9.80
N PHE A 8 -3.57 8.34 -9.27
CA PHE A 8 -2.37 8.08 -10.08
C PHE A 8 -2.49 6.87 -11.01
N GLN A 9 -3.48 6.01 -10.81
CA GLN A 9 -3.79 4.83 -11.61
C GLN A 9 -5.22 4.38 -11.33
N VAL A 10 -5.84 3.64 -12.26
CA VAL A 10 -7.15 3.02 -12.06
C VAL A 10 -7.13 2.18 -10.77
N PRO A 11 -7.97 2.50 -9.76
CA PRO A 11 -7.86 1.89 -8.43
C PRO A 11 -8.49 0.50 -8.31
N PHE A 12 -9.01 -0.06 -9.40
CA PHE A 12 -9.54 -1.41 -9.44
C PHE A 12 -8.89 -2.22 -10.58
N PRO A 13 -8.61 -3.54 -10.40
CA PRO A 13 -8.76 -4.31 -9.16
C PRO A 13 -7.87 -3.76 -8.03
N ALA A 14 -8.37 -3.87 -6.78
CA ALA A 14 -7.69 -3.39 -5.59
C ALA A 14 -6.65 -4.44 -5.11
N ASP A 15 -5.59 -4.65 -5.91
CA ASP A 15 -4.62 -5.74 -5.79
C ASP A 15 -3.22 -5.32 -5.27
N TYR A 16 -3.01 -4.02 -5.06
CA TYR A 16 -1.80 -3.48 -4.42
C TYR A 16 -2.13 -2.24 -3.57
N GLY A 17 -1.16 -1.79 -2.72
CA GLY A 17 -1.35 -0.79 -1.68
C GLY A 17 -2.06 0.48 -2.04
N GLY A 18 -1.57 1.10 -3.07
CA GLY A 18 -2.15 2.35 -3.52
C GLY A 18 -3.56 2.17 -4.09
N ALA A 19 -3.81 1.07 -4.83
CA ALA A 19 -5.13 0.79 -5.38
C ALA A 19 -6.15 0.50 -4.27
N ILE A 20 -5.78 -0.30 -3.26
CA ILE A 20 -6.65 -0.61 -2.12
C ILE A 20 -7.03 0.66 -1.36
N ASP A 21 -6.04 1.49 -0.97
CA ASP A 21 -6.32 2.73 -0.22
C ASP A 21 -7.27 3.65 -1.00
N VAL A 22 -7.00 3.86 -2.30
CA VAL A 22 -7.85 4.72 -3.14
C VAL A 22 -9.25 4.12 -3.29
N PHE A 23 -9.37 2.84 -3.64
CA PHE A 23 -10.66 2.19 -3.90
C PHE A 23 -11.56 2.20 -2.67
N TYR A 24 -11.06 1.76 -1.50
CA TYR A 24 -11.86 1.74 -0.28
C TYR A 24 -12.10 3.13 0.30
N LYS A 25 -11.23 4.10 0.02
CA LYS A 25 -11.49 5.51 0.35
C LYS A 25 -12.62 6.08 -0.51
N LEU A 26 -12.64 5.83 -1.82
CA LEU A 26 -13.76 6.24 -2.69
C LEU A 26 -15.09 5.65 -2.19
N LYS A 27 -15.12 4.37 -1.79
CA LYS A 27 -16.32 3.76 -1.18
C LYS A 27 -16.72 4.47 0.11
N ALA A 28 -15.77 4.72 1.01
CA ALA A 28 -16.03 5.42 2.27
C ALA A 28 -16.51 6.87 2.03
N MET A 29 -15.97 7.56 1.04
CA MET A 29 -16.41 8.90 0.66
C MET A 29 -17.85 8.87 0.11
N LYS A 30 -18.20 7.90 -0.75
CA LYS A 30 -19.57 7.71 -1.23
C LYS A 30 -20.53 7.46 -0.06
N GLU A 31 -20.18 6.55 0.85
CA GLU A 31 -20.96 6.26 2.07
C GLU A 31 -21.13 7.50 2.96
N ALA A 32 -20.13 8.40 2.97
CA ALA A 32 -20.19 9.68 3.67
C ALA A 32 -20.93 10.79 2.89
N GLY A 33 -21.56 10.49 1.76
CA GLY A 33 -22.39 11.40 0.98
C GLY A 33 -21.63 12.34 0.03
N PHE A 34 -20.40 11.98 -0.36
CA PHE A 34 -19.66 12.73 -1.38
C PHE A 34 -20.15 12.39 -2.78
N ASP A 35 -20.28 13.42 -3.61
CA ASP A 35 -20.49 13.34 -5.05
C ASP A 35 -19.12 13.42 -5.74
N ILE A 36 -18.62 12.26 -6.18
CA ILE A 36 -17.21 12.08 -6.57
C ILE A 36 -17.08 12.14 -8.08
N THR A 37 -16.23 13.06 -8.58
CA THR A 37 -15.70 13.01 -9.94
C THR A 37 -14.27 12.44 -9.89
N LEU A 38 -14.09 11.23 -10.40
CA LEU A 38 -12.80 10.55 -10.42
C LEU A 38 -12.04 10.86 -11.72
N HIS A 39 -10.78 11.26 -11.59
CA HIS A 39 -9.81 11.41 -12.67
C HIS A 39 -8.71 10.37 -12.47
N THR A 40 -8.55 9.43 -13.40
CA THR A 40 -7.62 8.32 -13.20
C THR A 40 -6.80 8.04 -14.46
N PHE A 41 -5.58 7.51 -14.27
CA PHE A 41 -4.65 7.24 -15.37
C PHE A 41 -4.63 5.75 -15.72
N ILE A 42 -4.79 5.46 -17.01
CA ILE A 42 -4.62 4.12 -17.58
C ILE A 42 -3.12 3.86 -17.79
N TYR A 43 -2.64 2.75 -17.25
CA TYR A 43 -1.26 2.33 -17.38
C TYR A 43 -1.09 0.82 -17.18
N GLY A 44 -0.23 0.19 -17.99
CA GLY A 44 -0.01 -1.24 -17.96
C GLY A 44 -1.28 -2.00 -18.35
N ASN A 45 -1.65 -3.01 -17.57
CA ASN A 45 -2.83 -3.86 -17.83
C ASN A 45 -4.11 -3.29 -17.21
N ARG A 46 -4.10 -2.03 -16.71
CA ARG A 46 -5.28 -1.42 -16.12
C ARG A 46 -6.10 -0.68 -17.15
N THR A 47 -7.34 -1.09 -17.26
CA THR A 47 -8.33 -0.55 -18.20
C THR A 47 -9.46 0.12 -17.45
N GLU A 48 -10.42 0.67 -18.15
CA GLU A 48 -11.66 1.18 -17.60
C GLU A 48 -12.39 0.09 -16.80
N GLN A 49 -13.02 0.50 -15.70
CA GLN A 49 -13.64 -0.40 -14.74
C GLN A 49 -15.07 0.05 -14.42
N PRO A 50 -16.11 -0.72 -14.82
CA PRO A 50 -17.51 -0.36 -14.59
C PRO A 50 -17.84 -0.11 -13.11
N VAL A 51 -17.24 -0.88 -12.20
CA VAL A 51 -17.45 -0.73 -10.75
C VAL A 51 -17.13 0.67 -10.22
N LEU A 52 -16.26 1.42 -10.89
CA LEU A 52 -15.95 2.80 -10.50
C LEU A 52 -17.12 3.75 -10.82
N GLY A 53 -17.91 3.47 -11.85
CA GLY A 53 -19.13 4.19 -12.15
C GLY A 53 -20.26 3.93 -11.13
N GLU A 54 -20.20 2.81 -10.40
CA GLU A 54 -21.11 2.55 -9.29
C GLU A 54 -20.78 3.38 -8.04
N ILE A 55 -19.49 3.76 -7.89
CA ILE A 55 -18.99 4.49 -6.72
C ILE A 55 -18.96 5.99 -6.98
N CYS A 56 -18.53 6.40 -8.17
CA CYS A 56 -18.31 7.79 -8.56
C CYS A 56 -19.41 8.24 -9.53
N SER A 57 -19.88 9.47 -9.39
CA SER A 57 -20.88 10.06 -10.29
C SER A 57 -20.33 10.28 -11.70
N LYS A 58 -19.02 10.47 -11.81
CA LYS A 58 -18.30 10.61 -13.07
C LYS A 58 -16.88 10.04 -12.98
N VAL A 59 -16.42 9.38 -14.05
CA VAL A 59 -15.07 8.84 -14.14
C VAL A 59 -14.44 9.27 -15.46
N TYR A 60 -13.28 9.93 -15.37
CA TYR A 60 -12.45 10.28 -16.51
C TYR A 60 -11.19 9.42 -16.51
N TYR A 61 -10.90 8.83 -17.66
CA TYR A 61 -9.72 8.01 -17.88
C TYR A 61 -8.73 8.73 -18.79
N TYR A 62 -7.49 8.84 -18.37
CA TYR A 62 -6.43 9.49 -19.12
C TYR A 62 -5.30 8.51 -19.43
N PRO A 63 -4.75 8.48 -20.64
CA PRO A 63 -3.55 7.71 -20.91
C PRO A 63 -2.37 8.31 -20.13
N ARG A 64 -1.63 7.46 -19.42
CA ARG A 64 -0.35 7.89 -18.84
C ARG A 64 0.68 8.03 -19.95
N THR A 65 1.28 9.20 -20.09
CA THR A 65 2.32 9.43 -21.07
C THR A 65 3.65 8.83 -20.62
N THR A 66 3.97 7.65 -21.15
CA THR A 66 5.25 6.97 -20.88
C THR A 66 6.19 7.20 -22.06
N GLY A 67 7.40 7.69 -21.81
CA GLY A 67 8.38 7.90 -22.86
C GLY A 67 9.70 8.42 -22.30
N TRP A 68 10.81 8.08 -22.95
CA TRP A 68 12.16 8.48 -22.54
C TRP A 68 12.34 10.01 -22.50
N ARG A 69 11.66 10.77 -23.38
CA ARG A 69 11.70 12.24 -23.38
C ARG A 69 11.19 12.87 -22.08
N LYS A 70 10.24 12.24 -21.41
CA LYS A 70 9.71 12.69 -20.10
C LYS A 70 10.73 12.55 -18.96
N GLN A 71 11.75 11.72 -19.15
CA GLN A 71 12.83 11.53 -18.16
C GLN A 71 13.85 12.69 -18.16
N PHE A 72 13.96 13.44 -19.26
CA PHE A 72 14.87 14.61 -19.35
C PHE A 72 14.27 15.91 -18.79
N SER A 73 13.10 15.85 -18.17
CA SER A 73 12.49 16.98 -17.49
C SER A 73 13.13 17.24 -16.13
N MET A 74 13.09 18.48 -15.65
CA MET A 74 13.41 18.80 -14.24
C MET A 74 12.35 18.32 -13.27
N LEU A 75 11.16 17.94 -13.75
CA LEU A 75 10.10 17.34 -12.95
C LEU A 75 10.35 15.85 -12.75
N PRO A 76 9.96 15.28 -11.60
CA PRO A 76 10.01 13.84 -11.39
C PRO A 76 9.22 13.10 -12.47
N TYR A 77 9.77 11.99 -12.97
CA TYR A 77 9.11 11.21 -14.02
C TYR A 77 7.70 10.74 -13.62
N ILE A 78 7.53 10.33 -12.37
CA ILE A 78 6.22 9.86 -11.87
C ILE A 78 5.16 10.95 -11.89
N VAL A 79 5.53 12.22 -11.75
CA VAL A 79 4.65 13.39 -11.84
C VAL A 79 4.45 13.79 -13.31
N ASN A 80 5.56 13.96 -14.05
CA ASN A 80 5.51 14.44 -15.43
C ASN A 80 4.77 13.49 -16.37
N SER A 81 4.80 12.19 -16.11
CA SER A 81 4.10 11.19 -16.91
C SER A 81 2.56 11.23 -16.73
N ARG A 82 2.04 11.97 -15.75
CA ARG A 82 0.61 12.16 -15.49
C ARG A 82 0.13 13.58 -15.79
N ASN A 83 0.86 14.28 -16.62
CA ASN A 83 0.43 15.56 -17.18
C ASN A 83 -0.39 15.31 -18.44
N HIS A 84 -1.71 15.50 -18.35
CA HIS A 84 -2.66 15.39 -19.46
C HIS A 84 -3.47 16.69 -19.60
N PRO A 85 -3.60 17.30 -20.82
CA PRO A 85 -4.27 18.59 -21.00
C PRO A 85 -5.75 18.54 -20.56
N ASP A 86 -6.46 17.45 -20.86
CA ASP A 86 -7.86 17.32 -20.48
C ASP A 86 -8.08 17.21 -18.98
N LEU A 87 -7.06 16.81 -18.18
CA LEU A 87 -7.18 16.80 -16.73
C LEU A 87 -7.48 18.21 -16.20
N LEU A 88 -6.72 19.21 -16.63
CA LEU A 88 -6.97 20.60 -16.22
C LEU A 88 -8.36 21.08 -16.67
N LYS A 89 -8.70 20.83 -17.95
CA LYS A 89 -10.01 21.18 -18.51
C LYS A 89 -11.15 20.59 -17.68
N ASN A 90 -11.06 19.30 -17.35
CA ASN A 90 -12.11 18.59 -16.59
C ASN A 90 -12.12 18.98 -15.12
N LEU A 91 -10.98 19.33 -14.51
CA LEU A 91 -10.94 19.89 -13.16
C LEU A 91 -11.61 21.28 -13.10
N CYS A 92 -11.50 22.10 -14.15
CA CYS A 92 -12.08 23.44 -14.21
C CYS A 92 -13.57 23.45 -14.62
N THR A 93 -14.27 22.32 -14.60
CA THR A 93 -15.73 22.27 -14.90
C THR A 93 -16.59 22.83 -13.77
N ASP A 94 -16.06 22.89 -12.56
CA ASP A 94 -16.65 23.53 -11.37
C ASP A 94 -15.55 23.93 -10.37
N ASP A 95 -15.94 24.46 -9.20
CA ASP A 95 -15.02 24.93 -8.16
C ASP A 95 -14.91 23.94 -6.96
N ALA A 96 -15.34 22.70 -7.12
CA ALA A 96 -15.31 21.70 -6.05
C ALA A 96 -13.85 21.43 -5.58
N PRO A 97 -13.62 21.06 -4.32
CA PRO A 97 -12.32 20.68 -3.80
C PRO A 97 -11.65 19.58 -4.64
N ILE A 98 -10.32 19.56 -4.64
CA ILE A 98 -9.53 18.55 -5.36
C ILE A 98 -8.69 17.74 -4.37
N LEU A 99 -8.86 16.42 -4.38
CA LEU A 99 -8.00 15.47 -3.70
C LEU A 99 -7.01 14.86 -4.70
N PHE A 100 -5.72 15.14 -4.51
CA PHE A 100 -4.63 14.54 -5.28
C PHE A 100 -4.09 13.30 -4.56
N GLU A 101 -4.16 12.14 -5.20
CA GLU A 101 -3.65 10.88 -4.68
C GLU A 101 -2.16 10.70 -5.00
N GLY A 102 -1.34 10.86 -3.97
CA GLY A 102 0.12 10.83 -4.08
C GLY A 102 0.70 12.05 -4.78
N VAL A 103 1.99 12.26 -4.59
CA VAL A 103 2.76 13.28 -5.31
C VAL A 103 2.66 13.12 -6.83
N HIS A 104 2.39 11.90 -7.29
CA HIS A 104 2.19 11.52 -8.69
C HIS A 104 1.15 12.37 -9.41
N CYS A 105 0.08 12.79 -8.72
CA CYS A 105 -1.02 13.57 -9.29
C CYS A 105 -0.86 15.08 -9.12
N CYS A 106 0.20 15.52 -8.41
CA CYS A 106 0.39 16.91 -8.03
C CYS A 106 0.98 17.81 -9.15
N TYR A 107 0.96 17.39 -10.42
CA TYR A 107 1.43 18.24 -11.52
C TYR A 107 0.74 19.60 -11.54
N LEU A 108 -0.59 19.59 -11.32
CA LEU A 108 -1.44 20.78 -11.36
C LEU A 108 -1.62 21.48 -9.99
N LEU A 109 -0.98 20.98 -8.92
CA LEU A 109 -1.15 21.52 -7.56
C LEU A 109 -0.95 23.04 -7.47
N THR A 110 0.02 23.56 -8.24
CA THR A 110 0.39 24.98 -8.26
C THR A 110 -0.07 25.71 -9.52
N HIS A 111 -1.01 25.11 -10.29
CA HIS A 111 -1.45 25.70 -11.55
C HIS A 111 -2.31 26.96 -11.31
N PRO A 112 -2.07 28.08 -12.04
CA PRO A 112 -2.79 29.34 -11.83
C PRO A 112 -4.32 29.22 -11.96
N ALA A 113 -4.82 28.39 -12.87
CA ALA A 113 -6.25 28.17 -13.04
C ALA A 113 -6.95 27.47 -11.84
N LEU A 114 -6.18 26.97 -10.87
CA LEU A 114 -6.68 26.32 -9.65
C LEU A 114 -6.43 27.18 -8.39
N VAL A 115 -6.07 28.42 -8.54
CA VAL A 115 -5.94 29.37 -7.42
C VAL A 115 -7.32 29.58 -6.78
N GLY A 116 -7.35 29.61 -5.43
CA GLY A 116 -8.58 29.74 -4.66
C GLY A 116 -9.37 28.45 -4.45
N ARG A 117 -9.04 27.36 -5.16
CA ARG A 117 -9.67 26.07 -4.93
C ARG A 117 -9.01 25.34 -3.78
N LYS A 118 -9.81 24.67 -2.94
CA LYS A 118 -9.28 23.80 -1.88
C LYS A 118 -8.58 22.59 -2.48
N LYS A 119 -7.30 22.41 -2.16
CA LYS A 119 -6.42 21.34 -2.66
C LYS A 119 -5.92 20.50 -1.51
N ILE A 120 -6.27 19.24 -1.54
CA ILE A 120 -5.90 18.24 -0.53
C ILE A 120 -4.95 17.26 -1.21
N VAL A 121 -3.86 16.91 -0.54
CA VAL A 121 -2.91 15.92 -1.05
C VAL A 121 -2.82 14.72 -0.11
N ARG A 122 -3.15 13.54 -0.62
CA ARG A 122 -2.99 12.26 0.09
C ARG A 122 -1.66 11.64 -0.25
N MET A 123 -0.71 11.64 0.68
CA MET A 123 0.62 11.06 0.47
C MET A 123 0.65 9.58 0.87
N HIS A 124 1.11 8.73 -0.05
CA HIS A 124 1.22 7.28 0.15
C HIS A 124 2.60 6.87 0.67
N ASN A 125 3.63 7.63 0.34
CA ASN A 125 5.00 7.48 0.80
C ASN A 125 5.68 8.85 0.84
N VAL A 126 6.82 8.93 1.52
CA VAL A 126 7.82 9.97 1.29
C VAL A 126 8.65 9.52 0.08
N GLU A 127 8.23 9.94 -1.13
CA GLU A 127 8.72 9.36 -2.38
C GLU A 127 10.21 9.58 -2.61
N HIS A 128 10.78 10.73 -2.23
CA HIS A 128 12.22 10.95 -2.37
C HIS A 128 13.05 9.99 -1.50
N GLU A 129 12.58 9.61 -0.32
CA GLU A 129 13.24 8.61 0.52
C GLU A 129 13.10 7.20 -0.08
N TYR A 130 11.92 6.89 -0.61
CA TYR A 130 11.69 5.62 -1.28
C TYR A 130 12.65 5.42 -2.45
N TYR A 131 12.78 6.42 -3.34
CA TYR A 131 13.72 6.37 -4.47
C TYR A 131 15.19 6.32 -4.02
N ARG A 132 15.56 7.03 -2.95
CA ARG A 132 16.91 6.95 -2.38
C ARG A 132 17.25 5.53 -1.89
N ARG A 133 16.30 4.84 -1.29
CA ARG A 133 16.46 3.43 -0.87
C ARG A 133 16.56 2.49 -2.06
N LEU A 134 15.75 2.70 -3.10
CA LEU A 134 15.90 1.94 -4.34
C LEU A 134 17.30 2.10 -4.94
N ALA A 135 17.86 3.30 -4.88
CA ALA A 135 19.22 3.56 -5.33
C ALA A 135 20.25 2.76 -4.52
N SER A 136 20.14 2.76 -3.17
CA SER A 136 21.08 2.02 -2.32
C SER A 136 20.99 0.50 -2.51
N GLN A 137 19.80 -0.02 -2.87
CA GLN A 137 19.58 -1.44 -3.12
C GLN A 137 20.05 -1.89 -4.53
N ALA A 138 20.07 -0.98 -5.50
CA ALA A 138 20.46 -1.29 -6.88
C ALA A 138 21.97 -1.41 -7.09
N GLY A 139 22.81 -1.24 -6.04
CA GLY A 139 24.26 -1.30 -6.12
C GLY A 139 24.85 -0.25 -7.08
N TRP A 140 26.07 -0.47 -7.54
CA TRP A 140 26.73 0.39 -8.54
C TRP A 140 26.19 0.08 -9.94
N SER A 141 25.18 0.84 -10.39
CA SER A 141 24.52 0.66 -11.68
C SER A 141 23.93 1.95 -12.21
N TRP A 142 23.70 2.04 -13.52
CA TRP A 142 22.96 3.14 -14.14
C TRP A 142 21.55 3.33 -13.55
N LYS A 143 20.96 2.24 -13.09
CA LYS A 143 19.66 2.22 -12.40
C LYS A 143 19.74 2.95 -11.04
N SER A 144 20.84 2.76 -10.31
CA SER A 144 21.08 3.49 -9.05
C SER A 144 21.22 4.99 -9.29
N LEU A 145 22.00 5.40 -10.30
CA LEU A 145 22.14 6.81 -10.67
C LEU A 145 20.78 7.43 -11.06
N TYR A 146 19.99 6.73 -11.86
CA TYR A 146 18.63 7.16 -12.20
C TYR A 146 17.79 7.38 -10.94
N TYR A 147 17.78 6.44 -9.99
CA TYR A 147 17.03 6.57 -8.75
C TYR A 147 17.51 7.72 -7.86
N LEU A 148 18.81 8.01 -7.84
CA LEU A 148 19.34 9.17 -7.11
C LEU A 148 18.87 10.49 -7.72
N VAL A 149 18.89 10.59 -9.04
CA VAL A 149 18.39 11.79 -9.75
C VAL A 149 16.90 11.99 -9.51
N GLU A 150 16.10 10.92 -9.60
CA GLU A 150 14.66 10.98 -9.32
C GLU A 150 14.40 11.32 -7.84
N SER A 151 15.17 10.77 -6.90
CA SER A 151 15.08 11.12 -5.47
C SER A 151 15.31 12.62 -5.26
N TRP A 152 16.35 13.18 -5.89
CA TRP A 152 16.63 14.62 -5.81
C TRP A 152 15.50 15.48 -6.41
N ARG A 153 14.97 15.09 -7.60
CA ARG A 153 13.81 15.76 -8.23
C ARG A 153 12.58 15.72 -7.34
N LEU A 154 12.29 14.55 -6.76
CA LEU A 154 11.16 14.33 -5.85
C LEU A 154 11.30 15.19 -4.60
N ARG A 155 12.48 15.21 -3.96
CA ARG A 155 12.73 16.05 -2.79
C ARG A 155 12.47 17.52 -3.05
N ARG A 156 12.85 18.01 -4.24
CA ARG A 156 12.56 19.37 -4.66
C ARG A 156 11.06 19.58 -4.92
N PHE A 157 10.41 18.62 -5.57
CA PHE A 157 9.01 18.72 -5.94
C PHE A 157 8.07 18.62 -4.73
N GLU A 158 8.35 17.74 -3.77
CA GLU A 158 7.56 17.57 -2.56
C GLU A 158 7.45 18.84 -1.71
N ARG A 159 8.40 19.78 -1.81
CA ARG A 159 8.27 21.10 -1.18
C ARG A 159 7.08 21.91 -1.68
N ARG A 160 6.55 21.59 -2.87
CA ARG A 160 5.33 22.22 -3.39
C ARG A 160 4.08 21.83 -2.59
N LEU A 161 4.16 20.79 -1.77
CA LEU A 161 3.07 20.42 -0.85
C LEU A 161 2.72 21.56 0.13
N ALA A 162 3.64 22.47 0.40
CA ALA A 162 3.38 23.71 1.14
C ALA A 162 2.34 24.64 0.46
N GLN A 163 1.90 24.34 -0.77
CA GLN A 163 0.85 25.10 -1.47
C GLN A 163 -0.49 24.32 -1.52
N ALA A 164 -0.58 23.19 -0.83
CA ALA A 164 -1.84 22.52 -0.57
C ALA A 164 -2.52 23.14 0.66
N ASP A 165 -3.82 23.05 0.75
CA ASP A 165 -4.58 23.46 1.94
C ASP A 165 -4.51 22.42 3.05
N LEU A 166 -4.33 21.14 2.67
CA LEU A 166 -4.23 20.02 3.58
C LEU A 166 -3.35 18.91 3.00
N VAL A 167 -2.43 18.37 3.80
CA VAL A 167 -1.65 17.17 3.45
C VAL A 167 -2.04 16.03 4.39
N CYS A 168 -2.38 14.87 3.81
CA CYS A 168 -2.80 13.68 4.55
C CYS A 168 -1.74 12.59 4.44
N ALA A 169 -1.05 12.26 5.51
CA ALA A 169 -0.07 11.19 5.57
C ALA A 169 -0.68 9.87 6.06
N ILE A 170 -0.24 8.73 5.51
CA ILE A 170 -0.78 7.39 5.84
C ILE A 170 -0.35 6.93 7.21
N THR A 171 0.87 7.25 7.63
CA THR A 171 1.42 6.88 8.94
C THR A 171 1.72 8.11 9.79
N LYS A 172 1.79 7.90 11.11
CA LYS A 172 2.23 8.97 12.03
C LYS A 172 3.69 9.36 11.79
N ALA A 173 4.52 8.40 11.41
CA ALA A 173 5.93 8.65 11.10
C ALA A 173 6.07 9.49 9.82
N ASP A 174 5.29 9.19 8.77
CA ASP A 174 5.29 10.00 7.56
C ASP A 174 4.71 11.40 7.80
N LYS A 175 3.69 11.51 8.68
CA LYS A 175 3.17 12.83 9.10
C LYS A 175 4.29 13.71 9.65
N GLN A 176 5.09 13.20 10.58
CA GLN A 176 6.20 13.96 11.15
C GLN A 176 7.19 14.45 10.08
N LYS A 177 7.47 13.64 9.06
CA LYS A 177 8.31 14.04 7.94
C LYS A 177 7.67 15.12 7.09
N PHE A 178 6.38 14.98 6.79
CA PHE A 178 5.65 15.97 5.99
C PHE A 178 5.43 17.28 6.75
N ASP A 179 5.36 17.29 8.08
CA ASP A 179 5.37 18.53 8.89
C ASP A 179 6.63 19.38 8.57
N HIS A 180 7.77 18.73 8.26
CA HIS A 180 9.00 19.43 7.86
C HIS A 180 9.09 19.71 6.35
N ILE A 181 8.48 18.90 5.49
CA ILE A 181 8.54 19.06 4.03
C ILE A 181 7.55 20.11 3.55
N ALA A 182 6.33 20.09 4.08
CA ALA A 182 5.21 20.97 3.71
C ALA A 182 5.02 22.10 4.73
N GLN A 183 6.08 22.81 5.06
CA GLN A 183 6.05 23.89 6.06
C GLN A 183 4.99 24.94 5.72
N GLY A 184 4.17 25.29 6.70
CA GLY A 184 3.09 26.26 6.55
C GLY A 184 1.74 25.65 6.13
N THR A 185 1.69 24.34 5.82
CA THR A 185 0.45 23.60 5.52
C THR A 185 0.08 22.68 6.66
N GLU A 186 -1.20 22.55 6.93
CA GLU A 186 -1.69 21.56 7.89
C GLU A 186 -1.40 20.13 7.38
N VAL A 187 -0.75 19.31 8.23
CA VAL A 187 -0.51 17.90 7.93
C VAL A 187 -1.23 17.03 8.94
N ILE A 188 -2.10 16.15 8.46
CA ILE A 188 -2.83 15.21 9.31
C ILE A 188 -2.39 13.76 9.07
N HIS A 189 -2.55 12.94 10.08
CA HIS A 189 -2.49 11.49 9.90
C HIS A 189 -3.87 11.00 9.46
N LEU A 190 -4.01 10.57 8.23
CA LEU A 190 -5.20 9.89 7.70
C LEU A 190 -4.83 8.42 7.47
N PRO A 191 -5.34 7.46 8.24
CA PRO A 191 -4.96 6.06 8.09
C PRO A 191 -5.42 5.49 6.75
N VAL A 192 -4.85 4.34 6.37
CA VAL A 192 -5.22 3.61 5.15
C VAL A 192 -6.67 3.13 5.21
N PHE A 193 -7.35 3.17 4.06
CA PHE A 193 -8.69 2.60 3.88
C PHE A 193 -8.57 1.16 3.34
N PHE A 194 -9.37 0.26 3.89
CA PHE A 194 -9.35 -1.17 3.55
C PHE A 194 -10.68 -1.84 3.88
N ASP A 195 -10.86 -3.08 3.42
CA ASP A 195 -12.05 -3.87 3.72
C ASP A 195 -11.93 -4.57 5.09
N THR A 196 -13.00 -4.50 5.87
CA THR A 196 -13.12 -5.22 7.15
C THR A 196 -14.06 -6.43 7.06
N LYS A 197 -14.81 -6.59 5.97
CA LYS A 197 -15.79 -7.68 5.82
C LYS A 197 -15.19 -9.08 6.01
N PRO A 198 -14.02 -9.41 5.42
CA PRO A 198 -13.44 -10.74 5.64
C PRO A 198 -13.16 -11.03 7.11
N LEU A 199 -12.78 -10.02 7.90
CA LEU A 199 -12.53 -10.18 9.33
C LEU A 199 -13.84 -10.26 10.14
N GLU A 200 -14.90 -9.57 9.72
CA GLU A 200 -16.24 -9.69 10.28
C GLU A 200 -16.75 -11.12 10.12
N GLU A 201 -16.57 -11.72 8.95
CA GLU A 201 -16.89 -13.13 8.68
C GLU A 201 -16.04 -14.08 9.55
N LEU A 202 -14.73 -13.82 9.71
CA LEU A 202 -13.86 -14.63 10.56
C LEU A 202 -14.23 -14.55 12.04
N ALA A 203 -14.66 -13.40 12.53
CA ALA A 203 -15.04 -13.21 13.93
C ALA A 203 -16.35 -13.93 14.29
N THR A 204 -17.23 -14.18 13.30
CA THR A 204 -18.54 -14.83 13.50
C THR A 204 -18.56 -16.31 13.11
N ALA A 205 -17.62 -16.77 12.29
CA ALA A 205 -17.58 -18.15 11.79
C ALA A 205 -17.13 -19.14 12.86
N THR A 206 -17.69 -20.36 12.79
CA THR A 206 -17.15 -21.50 13.54
C THR A 206 -15.74 -21.78 13.04
N GLN A 207 -14.75 -21.67 13.93
CA GLN A 207 -13.34 -21.70 13.55
C GLN A 207 -12.91 -23.09 13.07
N SER A 208 -12.60 -23.25 11.78
CA SER A 208 -11.76 -24.35 11.33
C SER A 208 -10.30 -24.05 11.71
N SER A 209 -9.61 -25.07 12.27
CA SER A 209 -8.18 -24.91 12.60
C SER A 209 -7.36 -24.60 11.35
N PRO A 210 -6.44 -23.63 11.40
CA PRO A 210 -5.50 -23.39 10.30
C PRO A 210 -4.63 -24.63 10.04
N LEU A 211 -4.19 -24.78 8.79
CA LEU A 211 -3.26 -25.83 8.38
C LEU A 211 -1.84 -25.53 8.88
N ASN A 212 -1.01 -26.56 9.07
CA ASN A 212 0.34 -26.41 9.61
C ASN A 212 1.36 -25.97 8.55
N TYR A 213 1.28 -24.70 8.11
CA TYR A 213 2.30 -24.10 7.27
C TYR A 213 2.56 -22.63 7.58
N VAL A 214 3.74 -22.18 7.20
CA VAL A 214 4.19 -20.79 7.24
C VAL A 214 4.02 -20.18 5.86
N LEU A 215 3.26 -19.10 5.72
CA LEU A 215 3.01 -18.42 4.45
C LEU A 215 3.84 -17.14 4.35
N TYR A 216 4.59 -17.00 3.27
CA TYR A 216 5.07 -15.73 2.77
C TYR A 216 4.43 -15.44 1.41
N GLN A 217 3.84 -14.25 1.24
CA GLN A 217 3.17 -13.88 0.00
C GLN A 217 3.68 -12.54 -0.56
N GLY A 218 3.66 -12.40 -1.88
CA GLY A 218 3.99 -11.14 -2.52
C GLY A 218 4.18 -11.23 -4.03
N ASN A 219 4.27 -10.07 -4.67
CA ASN A 219 4.64 -9.98 -6.08
C ASN A 219 6.17 -10.09 -6.20
N MET A 220 6.69 -11.24 -6.66
CA MET A 220 8.13 -11.52 -6.77
C MET A 220 8.78 -10.82 -7.97
N ALA A 221 8.01 -10.15 -8.83
CA ALA A 221 8.56 -9.20 -9.80
C ALA A 221 9.17 -7.95 -9.11
N VAL A 222 8.79 -7.69 -7.86
CA VAL A 222 9.40 -6.67 -7.01
C VAL A 222 10.64 -7.28 -6.37
N GLU A 223 11.80 -6.69 -6.64
CA GLU A 223 13.12 -7.20 -6.21
C GLU A 223 13.22 -7.43 -4.70
N GLU A 224 12.63 -6.53 -3.90
CA GLU A 224 12.58 -6.69 -2.45
C GLU A 224 11.84 -7.96 -2.03
N ASN A 225 10.68 -8.25 -2.62
CA ASN A 225 9.92 -9.45 -2.28
C ASN A 225 10.67 -10.73 -2.63
N MET A 226 11.33 -10.75 -3.79
CA MET A 226 12.16 -11.87 -4.21
C MET A 226 13.36 -12.06 -3.25
N ARG A 227 14.00 -10.98 -2.82
CA ARG A 227 15.11 -11.03 -1.86
C ARG A 227 14.66 -11.61 -0.51
N ILE A 228 13.47 -11.20 -0.03
CA ILE A 228 12.90 -11.75 1.22
C ILE A 228 12.55 -13.23 1.04
N ALA A 229 11.96 -13.61 -0.09
CA ALA A 229 11.63 -14.99 -0.37
C ALA A 229 12.90 -15.87 -0.35
N ARG A 230 14.00 -15.41 -0.96
CA ARG A 230 15.30 -16.09 -0.89
C ARG A 230 15.81 -16.19 0.55
N PHE A 231 15.80 -15.11 1.30
CA PHE A 231 16.18 -15.10 2.70
C PHE A 231 15.41 -16.14 3.52
N ILE A 232 14.09 -16.25 3.30
CA ILE A 232 13.27 -17.26 4.00
C ILE A 232 13.69 -18.68 3.60
N VAL A 233 13.90 -18.92 2.31
CA VAL A 233 14.25 -20.25 1.77
C VAL A 233 15.65 -20.69 2.13
N GLU A 234 16.62 -19.77 2.13
CA GLU A 234 18.04 -20.06 2.31
C GLU A 234 18.45 -20.01 3.79
N GLU A 235 17.88 -19.06 4.57
CA GLU A 235 18.34 -18.79 5.94
C GLU A 235 17.36 -19.26 7.03
N ILE A 236 16.05 -19.36 6.75
CA ILE A 236 15.05 -19.68 7.79
C ILE A 236 14.52 -21.11 7.66
N ALA A 237 14.06 -21.49 6.47
CA ALA A 237 13.39 -22.77 6.27
C ALA A 237 14.27 -23.99 6.61
N PRO A 238 15.59 -24.02 6.30
CA PRO A 238 16.46 -25.15 6.65
C PRO A 238 16.57 -25.39 8.16
N HIS A 239 16.44 -24.33 8.98
CA HIS A 239 16.51 -24.42 10.44
C HIS A 239 15.16 -24.72 11.12
N CYS A 240 14.08 -24.86 10.32
CA CYS A 240 12.74 -25.20 10.77
C CYS A 240 12.19 -26.42 10.01
N PRO A 241 12.85 -27.61 10.05
CA PRO A 241 12.47 -28.77 9.23
C PRO A 241 11.07 -29.32 9.57
N GLY A 242 10.55 -29.04 10.76
CA GLY A 242 9.19 -29.41 11.19
C GLY A 242 8.07 -28.49 10.69
N ALA A 243 8.39 -27.44 9.95
CA ALA A 243 7.43 -26.50 9.39
C ALA A 243 7.45 -26.52 7.84
N LEU A 244 6.29 -26.65 7.21
CA LEU A 244 6.15 -26.44 5.78
C LEU A 244 6.09 -24.93 5.50
N PHE A 245 6.91 -24.46 4.57
CA PHE A 245 6.87 -23.07 4.08
C PHE A 245 6.20 -23.01 2.72
N ILE A 246 5.28 -22.06 2.55
CA ILE A 246 4.66 -21.75 1.25
C ILE A 246 5.07 -20.34 0.85
N ILE A 247 5.74 -20.23 -0.29
CA ILE A 247 6.10 -18.96 -0.92
C ILE A 247 5.13 -18.74 -2.10
N ALA A 248 4.19 -17.79 -1.97
CA ALA A 248 3.12 -17.62 -2.95
C ALA A 248 3.11 -16.22 -3.58
N GLY A 249 2.80 -16.15 -4.86
CA GLY A 249 2.52 -14.89 -5.54
C GLY A 249 2.99 -14.79 -6.98
N ARG A 250 2.76 -13.61 -7.57
CA ARG A 250 3.11 -13.36 -8.98
C ARG A 250 4.60 -13.54 -9.21
N LYS A 251 4.95 -14.30 -10.26
CA LYS A 251 6.34 -14.61 -10.65
C LYS A 251 7.17 -15.24 -9.53
N ALA A 252 6.53 -15.99 -8.64
CA ALA A 252 7.23 -16.77 -7.61
C ALA A 252 7.92 -17.97 -8.27
N GLN A 253 9.16 -17.76 -8.76
CA GLN A 253 9.99 -18.79 -9.37
C GLN A 253 11.32 -18.87 -8.63
N MET A 254 11.65 -20.05 -8.10
CA MET A 254 12.88 -20.32 -7.38
C MET A 254 13.51 -21.61 -7.89
N GLN A 255 14.79 -21.59 -8.23
CA GLN A 255 15.47 -22.71 -8.85
C GLN A 255 15.86 -23.83 -7.87
N LYS A 256 16.15 -23.48 -6.61
CA LYS A 256 16.48 -24.43 -5.54
C LYS A 256 15.71 -24.05 -4.29
N VAL A 257 14.97 -25.00 -3.76
CA VAL A 257 14.21 -24.84 -2.52
C VAL A 257 14.53 -25.99 -1.57
N ALA A 258 14.51 -25.74 -0.27
CA ALA A 258 14.64 -26.78 0.74
C ALA A 258 13.44 -27.76 0.66
N ALA A 259 13.61 -28.97 1.16
CA ALA A 259 12.58 -30.03 1.09
C ALA A 259 11.25 -29.64 1.76
N ASN A 260 11.30 -28.74 2.73
CA ASN A 260 10.14 -28.21 3.44
C ASN A 260 9.60 -26.87 2.85
N VAL A 261 9.94 -26.54 1.60
CA VAL A 261 9.46 -25.34 0.91
C VAL A 261 8.66 -25.70 -0.32
N LYS A 262 7.47 -25.14 -0.44
CA LYS A 262 6.60 -25.20 -1.63
C LYS A 262 6.46 -23.79 -2.22
N VAL A 263 6.65 -23.68 -3.53
CA VAL A 263 6.45 -22.43 -4.27
C VAL A 263 5.14 -22.53 -5.05
N VAL A 264 4.29 -21.51 -4.90
CA VAL A 264 3.02 -21.36 -5.63
C VAL A 264 3.13 -20.10 -6.50
N ALA A 265 3.43 -20.34 -7.78
CA ALA A 265 3.61 -19.28 -8.76
C ALA A 265 2.26 -18.85 -9.36
N ASP A 266 2.08 -17.55 -9.48
CA ASP A 266 0.93 -16.91 -10.14
C ASP A 266 -0.45 -17.49 -9.70
N PRO A 267 -0.71 -17.64 -8.37
CA PRO A 267 -2.01 -18.10 -7.90
C PRO A 267 -3.11 -17.14 -8.34
N THR A 268 -4.33 -17.65 -8.55
CA THR A 268 -5.51 -16.79 -8.68
C THR A 268 -5.78 -16.04 -7.38
N ASP A 269 -6.64 -15.04 -7.42
CA ASP A 269 -6.98 -14.27 -6.20
C ASP A 269 -7.68 -15.18 -5.17
N GLU A 270 -8.52 -16.13 -5.62
CA GLU A 270 -9.18 -17.12 -4.77
C GLU A 270 -8.18 -18.10 -4.15
N GLU A 271 -7.25 -18.64 -4.94
CA GLU A 271 -6.19 -19.53 -4.45
C GLU A 271 -5.31 -18.82 -3.40
N LEU A 272 -4.95 -17.55 -3.65
CA LEU A 272 -4.16 -16.77 -2.71
C LEU A 272 -4.94 -16.49 -1.42
N ASP A 273 -6.22 -16.18 -1.52
CA ASP A 273 -7.09 -15.98 -0.36
C ASP A 273 -7.22 -17.25 0.48
N GLU A 274 -7.35 -18.43 -0.14
CA GLU A 274 -7.37 -19.71 0.59
C GLU A 274 -6.02 -20.01 1.27
N LEU A 275 -4.89 -19.70 0.61
CA LEU A 275 -3.58 -19.80 1.25
C LEU A 275 -3.44 -18.84 2.45
N ILE A 276 -4.00 -17.63 2.35
CA ILE A 276 -3.99 -16.68 3.46
C ILE A 276 -4.87 -17.18 4.61
N LYS A 277 -6.08 -17.62 4.33
CA LYS A 277 -7.00 -18.14 5.36
C LYS A 277 -6.46 -19.38 6.06
N GLY A 278 -5.82 -20.29 5.31
CA GLY A 278 -5.33 -21.56 5.78
C GLY A 278 -4.00 -21.54 6.54
N ALA A 279 -3.22 -20.47 6.46
CA ALA A 279 -1.90 -20.42 7.05
C ALA A 279 -1.91 -20.43 8.59
N ARG A 280 -1.07 -21.28 9.21
CA ARG A 280 -0.82 -21.27 10.68
C ARG A 280 -0.01 -20.05 11.09
N ILE A 281 0.96 -19.66 10.26
CA ILE A 281 1.82 -18.53 10.51
C ILE A 281 1.93 -17.69 9.22
N HIS A 282 1.70 -16.39 9.33
CA HIS A 282 2.00 -15.42 8.31
C HIS A 282 3.35 -14.79 8.61
N LEU A 283 4.35 -15.05 7.76
CA LEU A 283 5.68 -14.47 7.92
C LEU A 283 5.76 -13.15 7.13
N MET A 284 5.55 -12.03 7.84
CA MET A 284 5.45 -10.70 7.26
C MET A 284 6.76 -9.93 7.45
N LEU A 285 7.65 -10.04 6.47
CA LEU A 285 8.94 -9.38 6.48
C LEU A 285 9.02 -8.30 5.40
N THR A 286 9.79 -7.25 5.67
CA THR A 286 10.22 -6.22 4.71
C THR A 286 11.56 -5.64 5.14
N PHE A 287 12.32 -5.11 4.18
CA PHE A 287 13.53 -4.34 4.42
C PHE A 287 13.31 -2.83 4.16
N GLN A 288 12.05 -2.42 3.98
CA GLN A 288 11.66 -1.03 3.72
C GLN A 288 10.60 -0.57 4.73
N PRO A 289 10.96 0.25 5.73
CA PRO A 289 10.02 0.78 6.71
C PRO A 289 9.20 1.97 6.16
N THR A 290 8.63 1.84 4.95
CA THR A 290 7.84 2.90 4.32
C THR A 290 6.57 2.36 3.68
N GLY A 291 5.59 3.23 3.49
CA GLY A 291 4.36 2.95 2.75
C GLY A 291 3.38 2.01 3.44
N ILE A 292 2.33 1.70 2.73
CA ILE A 292 1.25 0.81 3.21
C ILE A 292 1.74 -0.63 3.28
N LYS A 293 1.54 -1.26 4.42
CA LYS A 293 1.88 -2.67 4.65
C LYS A 293 0.70 -3.58 4.36
N LEU A 294 0.34 -3.70 3.08
CA LEU A 294 -0.83 -4.48 2.65
C LEU A 294 -0.75 -5.95 3.01
N LYS A 295 0.42 -6.56 2.88
CA LYS A 295 0.59 -7.96 3.28
C LYS A 295 0.16 -8.16 4.73
N LEU A 296 0.55 -7.21 5.60
CA LEU A 296 0.17 -7.24 7.01
C LEU A 296 -1.34 -7.03 7.18
N LEU A 297 -1.94 -6.09 6.45
CA LEU A 297 -3.39 -5.88 6.48
C LEU A 297 -4.16 -7.10 5.99
N ASN A 298 -3.75 -7.71 4.87
CA ASN A 298 -4.37 -8.93 4.37
C ASN A 298 -4.28 -10.07 5.39
N SER A 299 -3.12 -10.26 6.02
CA SER A 299 -2.96 -11.28 7.06
C SER A 299 -3.81 -11.00 8.30
N LEU A 300 -4.00 -9.73 8.66
CA LEU A 300 -4.83 -9.32 9.79
C LEU A 300 -6.33 -9.47 9.50
N THR A 301 -6.75 -9.22 8.25
CA THR A 301 -8.18 -9.22 7.87
C THR A 301 -8.69 -10.55 7.34
N LYS A 302 -7.83 -11.36 6.72
CA LYS A 302 -8.21 -12.63 6.09
C LYS A 302 -7.56 -13.84 6.76
N GLY A 303 -6.42 -13.66 7.43
CA GLY A 303 -5.62 -14.75 7.99
C GLY A 303 -6.13 -15.23 9.33
N ARG A 304 -6.19 -16.56 9.49
CA ARG A 304 -6.58 -17.26 10.74
C ARG A 304 -5.41 -17.61 11.65
N GLY A 305 -4.17 -17.39 11.18
CA GLY A 305 -2.96 -17.78 11.88
C GLY A 305 -2.31 -16.65 12.67
N HIS A 306 -1.20 -17.02 13.31
CA HIS A 306 -0.30 -16.08 13.97
C HIS A 306 0.42 -15.21 12.93
N ILE A 307 0.85 -14.04 13.33
CA ILE A 307 1.62 -13.12 12.45
C ILE A 307 2.99 -12.90 13.09
N ILE A 308 4.04 -13.26 12.38
CA ILE A 308 5.42 -12.90 12.71
C ILE A 308 5.82 -11.77 11.79
N ALA A 309 6.31 -10.67 12.36
CA ALA A 309 6.69 -9.49 11.59
C ALA A 309 7.98 -8.87 12.13
N ASN A 310 8.83 -8.35 11.23
CA ASN A 310 10.02 -7.63 11.65
C ASN A 310 9.72 -6.14 11.93
N HIS A 311 10.68 -5.46 12.56
CA HIS A 311 10.58 -4.04 12.90
C HIS A 311 10.15 -3.17 11.71
N ASP A 312 10.75 -3.35 10.55
CA ASP A 312 10.47 -2.55 9.36
C ASP A 312 9.04 -2.75 8.83
N MET A 313 8.48 -3.95 9.00
CA MET A 313 7.07 -4.22 8.68
C MET A 313 6.12 -3.47 9.62
N LEU A 314 6.50 -3.30 10.87
CA LEU A 314 5.68 -2.67 11.90
C LEU A 314 5.92 -1.16 12.02
N TYR A 315 6.98 -0.65 11.39
CA TYR A 315 7.39 0.74 11.53
C TYR A 315 6.29 1.72 11.08
N GLY A 316 5.97 2.67 11.97
CA GLY A 316 4.94 3.68 11.73
C GLY A 316 3.49 3.20 11.86
N HIS A 317 3.28 1.89 12.10
CA HIS A 317 1.96 1.29 12.26
C HIS A 317 1.72 0.83 13.71
N SER A 318 0.51 1.05 14.21
CA SER A 318 0.09 0.54 15.52
C SER A 318 -0.45 -0.90 15.49
N LEU A 319 -0.15 -1.65 14.40
CA LEU A 319 -0.62 -3.02 14.17
C LEU A 319 0.22 -4.08 14.89
N GLY A 320 1.38 -3.70 15.42
CA GLY A 320 2.32 -4.62 16.07
C GLY A 320 1.78 -5.40 17.27
N LYS A 321 0.71 -4.91 17.90
CA LYS A 321 0.07 -5.60 19.02
C LYS A 321 -0.58 -6.94 18.66
N PHE A 322 -0.80 -7.21 17.38
CA PHE A 322 -1.32 -8.47 16.85
C PHE A 322 -0.22 -9.33 16.21
N CYS A 323 1.04 -8.95 16.39
CA CYS A 323 2.16 -9.60 15.74
C CYS A 323 3.21 -10.01 16.78
N THR A 324 3.81 -11.15 16.59
CA THR A 324 5.07 -11.50 17.24
C THR A 324 6.20 -10.81 16.49
N ARG A 325 6.93 -9.91 17.16
CA ARG A 325 8.08 -9.25 16.54
C ARG A 325 9.29 -10.16 16.58
N ALA A 326 9.94 -10.30 15.41
CA ALA A 326 11.20 -11.02 15.26
C ALA A 326 12.03 -10.36 14.15
N ASP A 327 13.23 -9.90 14.48
CA ASP A 327 14.07 -9.10 13.59
C ASP A 327 15.25 -9.90 13.01
N LYS A 328 15.77 -10.88 13.76
CA LYS A 328 16.92 -11.70 13.40
C LYS A 328 16.52 -13.13 13.03
N PRO A 329 17.31 -13.84 12.19
CA PRO A 329 17.01 -15.21 11.81
C PRO A 329 16.64 -16.11 12.99
N GLY A 330 17.49 -16.19 14.02
CA GLY A 330 17.23 -17.01 15.19
C GLY A 330 15.99 -16.62 15.99
N GLU A 331 15.59 -15.35 16.01
CA GLU A 331 14.34 -14.89 16.63
C GLU A 331 13.13 -15.35 15.81
N ILE A 332 13.21 -15.30 14.47
CA ILE A 332 12.18 -15.76 13.54
C ILE A 332 11.99 -17.28 13.70
N GLU A 333 13.08 -18.04 13.71
CA GLU A 333 13.07 -19.49 13.91
C GLU A 333 12.43 -19.87 15.25
N ALA A 334 12.84 -19.23 16.34
CA ALA A 334 12.29 -19.46 17.67
C ALA A 334 10.78 -19.16 17.70
N ALA A 335 10.34 -18.06 17.09
CA ALA A 335 8.93 -17.70 16.98
C ALA A 335 8.15 -18.74 16.16
N ILE A 336 8.68 -19.21 15.02
CA ILE A 336 8.04 -20.26 14.21
C ILE A 336 7.89 -21.55 15.03
N LYS A 337 8.96 -22.03 15.66
CA LYS A 337 8.95 -23.26 16.47
C LYS A 337 7.94 -23.19 17.61
N SER A 338 7.79 -22.04 18.25
CA SER A 338 6.81 -21.82 19.32
C SER A 338 5.36 -21.77 18.82
N LEU A 339 5.11 -21.15 17.66
CA LEU A 339 3.77 -20.81 17.19
C LEU A 339 3.16 -21.86 16.24
N ILE A 340 3.97 -22.69 15.58
CA ILE A 340 3.48 -23.61 14.54
C ILE A 340 2.46 -24.63 15.07
N ASN A 341 2.57 -25.03 16.33
CA ASN A 341 1.66 -25.97 16.99
C ASN A 341 0.72 -25.28 17.99
N SER A 342 0.79 -23.95 18.14
CA SER A 342 -0.08 -23.22 19.06
C SER A 342 -1.41 -22.84 18.39
N THR A 343 -2.42 -22.58 19.19
CA THR A 343 -3.72 -22.08 18.73
C THR A 343 -3.82 -20.59 18.94
N ILE A 344 -4.59 -19.91 18.08
CA ILE A 344 -4.93 -18.50 18.28
C ILE A 344 -5.78 -18.35 19.53
N GLU A 345 -5.50 -17.34 20.32
CA GLU A 345 -6.25 -17.04 21.54
C GLU A 345 -7.72 -16.74 21.22
N LYS A 346 -8.62 -17.27 22.07
CA LYS A 346 -10.05 -16.99 21.94
C LYS A 346 -10.31 -15.48 22.01
N GLY A 347 -11.13 -14.96 21.09
CA GLY A 347 -11.46 -13.53 21.03
C GLY A 347 -10.41 -12.67 20.31
N GLU A 348 -9.36 -13.26 19.71
CA GLU A 348 -8.34 -12.52 18.97
C GLU A 348 -8.93 -11.82 17.73
N PHE A 349 -9.81 -12.50 17.00
CA PHE A 349 -10.42 -11.92 15.78
C PHE A 349 -11.36 -10.77 16.12
N GLU A 350 -12.10 -10.86 17.22
CA GLU A 350 -12.96 -9.78 17.72
C GLU A 350 -12.11 -8.57 18.13
N ARG A 351 -10.97 -8.79 18.80
CA ARG A 351 -10.03 -7.71 19.16
C ARG A 351 -9.41 -7.06 17.93
N ARG A 352 -9.02 -7.85 16.91
CA ARG A 352 -8.54 -7.35 15.63
C ARG A 352 -9.62 -6.50 14.94
N LEU A 353 -10.85 -7.02 14.87
CA LEU A 353 -11.99 -6.35 14.25
C LEU A 353 -12.29 -4.99 14.90
N GLN A 354 -12.47 -4.99 16.23
CA GLN A 354 -12.73 -3.75 16.98
C GLN A 354 -11.65 -2.69 16.73
N TYR A 355 -10.39 -3.12 16.69
CA TYR A 355 -9.28 -2.22 16.47
C TYR A 355 -9.22 -1.68 15.04
N LEU A 356 -9.41 -2.53 14.04
CA LEU A 356 -9.40 -2.12 12.64
C LEU A 356 -10.61 -1.25 12.29
N GLN A 357 -11.78 -1.54 12.87
CA GLN A 357 -12.96 -0.68 12.76
C GLN A 357 -12.73 0.70 13.41
N LYS A 358 -12.01 0.77 14.55
CA LYS A 358 -11.63 2.05 15.14
C LYS A 358 -10.72 2.87 14.21
N ILE A 359 -9.76 2.22 13.53
CA ILE A 359 -8.92 2.89 12.52
C ILE A 359 -9.77 3.39 11.35
N LYS A 360 -10.66 2.55 10.81
CA LYS A 360 -11.58 2.91 9.71
C LYS A 360 -12.47 4.09 10.09
N LYS A 361 -13.11 4.06 11.26
CA LYS A 361 -13.94 5.17 11.78
C LYS A 361 -13.13 6.47 11.93
N ALA A 362 -11.91 6.40 12.44
CA ALA A 362 -11.03 7.56 12.55
C ALA A 362 -10.62 8.11 11.17
N GLY A 363 -10.48 7.26 10.15
CA GLY A 363 -10.29 7.67 8.77
C GLY A 363 -11.52 8.40 8.22
N ILE A 364 -12.69 7.79 8.35
CA ILE A 364 -13.96 8.35 7.86
C ILE A 364 -14.27 9.70 8.51
N SER A 365 -14.09 9.85 9.84
CA SER A 365 -14.34 11.11 10.52
C SER A 365 -13.46 12.27 10.01
N ARG A 366 -12.27 11.98 9.48
CA ARG A 366 -11.37 12.99 8.91
C ARG A 366 -11.72 13.39 7.48
N LEU A 367 -12.62 12.66 6.80
CA LEU A 367 -13.12 13.06 5.48
C LEU A 367 -13.93 14.35 5.56
N SER A 368 -14.46 14.72 6.74
CA SER A 368 -15.14 16.01 6.95
C SER A 368 -14.19 17.21 6.77
N LEU A 369 -12.89 17.00 6.77
CA LEU A 369 -11.89 18.04 6.49
C LEU A 369 -11.70 18.29 4.98
N PHE A 370 -12.23 17.43 4.12
CA PHE A 370 -12.15 17.54 2.66
C PHE A 370 -13.21 18.51 2.14
#